data_0787356d6635c9854aed409cd7fc7001
#
_entry.id   0787356d6635c9854aed409cd7fc7001
#
_cell.length_a   1.000
_cell.length_b   1.000
_cell.length_c   1.000
_cell.angle_alpha   90.00
_cell.angle_beta   90.00
_cell.angle_gamma   90.00
#
_symmetry.space_group_name_H-M   'P 1'
#
loop_
_entity.id
_entity.type
_entity.pdbx_description
1 polymer ?
#
loop_
_entity_poly.entity_id
_entity_poly.type
_entity_poly.pdbx_seq_one_letter_code
_entity_poly.pdbx_strand_id
1 'polypeptide(L)' 'MIKRKKSEADWAVEILTQQAEPIYYHDLVKMIANKMKKKDDADTLNSIYTRINLDNRLVYQGEGFWYYDTSRMQLEHK' A
#
# COMPACT_ATOMS: atom_id res chain seq x y z
N MET A 1 -19.10 18.48 0.91
CA MET A 1 -18.49 17.25 0.41
C MET A 1 -17.60 16.63 1.46
N ILE A 2 -17.71 15.35 1.61
CA ILE A 2 -16.96 14.62 2.61
C ILE A 2 -15.70 14.02 1.99
N LYS A 3 -14.57 14.31 2.58
CA LYS A 3 -13.32 13.72 2.13
C LYS A 3 -13.05 12.46 2.92
N ARG A 4 -12.78 11.40 2.20
CA ARG A 4 -12.45 10.15 2.85
C ARG A 4 -10.97 10.13 3.17
N LYS A 5 -10.64 9.60 4.33
CA LYS A 5 -9.25 9.41 4.67
C LYS A 5 -8.71 8.23 3.88
N LYS A 6 -7.50 8.34 3.45
CA LYS A 6 -6.85 7.23 2.77
C LYS A 6 -6.54 6.14 3.78
N SER A 7 -6.85 4.91 3.39
CA SER A 7 -6.48 3.77 4.19
C SER A 7 -5.02 3.43 3.96
N GLU A 8 -4.51 2.50 4.74
CA GLU A 8 -3.14 2.03 4.57
C GLU A 8 -2.92 1.49 3.15
N ALA A 9 -3.90 0.72 2.66
CA ALA A 9 -3.77 0.16 1.31
C ALA A 9 -3.85 1.26 0.26
N ASP A 10 -4.66 2.28 0.48
CA ASP A 10 -4.72 3.41 -0.45
C ASP A 10 -3.36 4.09 -0.56
N TRP A 11 -2.69 4.29 0.57
CA TRP A 11 -1.36 4.87 0.55
C TRP A 11 -0.36 3.98 -0.17
N ALA A 12 -0.50 2.67 0.00
CA ALA A 12 0.38 1.73 -0.70
C ALA A 12 0.24 1.87 -2.20
N VAL A 13 -1.01 1.92 -2.69
CA VAL A 13 -1.25 2.07 -4.12
C VAL A 13 -0.65 3.36 -4.63
N GLU A 14 -0.86 4.44 -3.89
CA GLU A 14 -0.33 5.74 -4.31
C GLU A 14 1.19 5.72 -4.38
N ILE A 15 1.83 5.17 -3.36
CA ILE A 15 3.29 5.11 -3.33
C ILE A 15 3.82 4.27 -4.47
N LEU A 16 3.22 3.11 -4.70
CA LEU A 16 3.68 2.23 -5.76
C LEU A 16 3.46 2.85 -7.14
N THR A 17 2.36 3.58 -7.29
CA THR A 17 2.08 4.25 -8.55
C THR A 17 3.14 5.32 -8.83
N GLN A 18 3.53 6.07 -7.81
CA GLN A 18 4.52 7.11 -7.97
C GLN A 18 5.90 6.53 -8.25
N GLN A 19 6.25 5.44 -7.58
CA GLN A 19 7.55 4.82 -7.79
C GLN A 19 7.61 4.05 -9.10
N ALA A 20 6.47 3.55 -9.55
CA ALA A 20 6.36 2.79 -10.79
C ALA A 20 7.21 1.54 -10.80
N GLU A 21 7.45 0.95 -9.63
CA GLU A 21 8.23 -0.27 -9.50
C GLU A 21 7.89 -0.95 -8.19
N PRO A 22 8.10 -2.26 -8.10
CA PRO A 22 7.83 -2.97 -6.85
C PRO A 22 8.70 -2.46 -5.72
N ILE A 23 8.14 -2.51 -4.51
CA ILE A 23 8.84 -2.03 -3.33
C ILE A 23 8.87 -3.16 -2.30
N TYR A 24 10.01 -3.31 -1.64
CA TYR A 24 10.18 -4.31 -0.60
C TYR A 24 9.20 -4.00 0.54
N TYR A 25 8.57 -5.06 1.08
CA TYR A 25 7.46 -4.86 2.01
C TYR A 25 7.84 -4.01 3.23
N HIS A 26 9.02 -4.22 3.76
CA HIS A 26 9.44 -3.50 4.96
C HIS A 26 9.55 -2.00 4.67
N ASP A 27 10.12 -1.68 3.52
CA ASP A 27 10.22 -0.28 3.12
C ASP A 27 8.83 0.31 2.85
N LEU A 28 7.98 -0.49 2.21
CA LEU A 28 6.64 0.00 1.88
C LEU A 28 5.84 0.32 3.14
N VAL A 29 5.85 -0.57 4.13
CA VAL A 29 5.07 -0.31 5.33
C VAL A 29 5.63 0.88 6.10
N LYS A 30 6.94 1.07 6.09
CA LYS A 30 7.53 2.23 6.76
C LYS A 30 7.17 3.52 6.04
N MET A 31 7.15 3.50 4.72
CA MET A 31 6.74 4.66 3.96
C MET A 31 5.29 5.02 4.24
N ILE A 32 4.43 4.00 4.34
CA ILE A 32 3.03 4.25 4.66
C ILE A 32 2.88 4.84 6.04
N ALA A 33 3.57 4.28 7.03
CA ALA A 33 3.50 4.79 8.39
C ALA A 33 3.93 6.25 8.41
N ASN A 34 4.97 6.58 7.69
CA ASN A 34 5.47 7.95 7.63
C ASN A 34 4.42 8.87 6.99
N LYS A 35 3.81 8.44 5.90
CA LYS A 35 2.79 9.24 5.23
C LYS A 35 1.58 9.47 6.13
N MET A 36 1.24 8.50 6.94
CA MET A 36 0.09 8.60 7.83
C MET A 36 0.47 9.20 9.18
N LYS A 37 1.74 9.57 9.34
CA LYS A 37 2.25 10.18 10.57
C LYS A 37 2.05 9.26 11.77
N LYS A 38 2.29 7.98 11.55
CA LYS A 38 2.22 6.98 12.59
C LYS A 38 3.62 6.57 12.98
N LYS A 39 3.75 5.98 14.17
CA LYS A 39 5.01 5.43 14.59
C LYS A 39 5.36 4.22 13.73
N ASP A 40 6.65 3.98 13.55
CA ASP A 40 7.07 2.83 12.78
C ASP A 40 7.48 1.68 13.67
N ASP A 41 6.73 1.46 14.75
CA ASP A 41 6.99 0.34 15.63
C ASP A 41 6.38 -0.95 15.05
N ALA A 42 6.74 -2.07 15.65
CA ALA A 42 6.36 -3.38 15.11
C ALA A 42 4.86 -3.55 14.98
N ASP A 43 4.12 -3.09 15.99
CA ASP A 43 2.67 -3.25 15.96
C ASP A 43 2.04 -2.47 14.83
N THR A 44 2.47 -1.25 14.63
CA THR A 44 1.96 -0.41 13.56
C THR A 44 2.30 -0.99 12.20
N LEU A 45 3.54 -1.41 12.02
CA LEU A 45 3.97 -1.96 10.74
C LEU A 45 3.25 -3.25 10.42
N ASN A 46 3.02 -4.10 11.43
CA ASN A 46 2.27 -5.34 11.21
C ASN A 46 0.83 -5.06 10.83
N SER A 47 0.23 -4.06 11.46
CA SER A 47 -1.15 -3.67 11.13
C SER A 47 -1.23 -3.20 9.69
N ILE A 48 -0.29 -2.38 9.27
CA ILE A 48 -0.26 -1.89 7.90
C ILE A 48 -0.08 -3.05 6.93
N TYR A 49 0.82 -3.96 7.22
CA TYR A 49 1.08 -5.10 6.35
C TYR A 49 -0.16 -5.97 6.21
N THR A 50 -0.90 -6.14 7.29
CA THR A 50 -2.14 -6.91 7.24
C THR A 50 -3.12 -6.27 6.26
N ARG A 51 -3.24 -4.95 6.29
CA ARG A 51 -4.14 -4.26 5.38
C ARG A 51 -3.72 -4.42 3.94
N ILE A 52 -2.40 -4.39 3.69
CA ILE A 52 -1.88 -4.60 2.35
C ILE A 52 -2.24 -5.99 1.85
N ASN A 53 -2.10 -7.00 2.70
CA ASN A 53 -2.41 -8.37 2.32
C ASN A 53 -3.88 -8.57 1.97
N LEU A 54 -4.76 -7.77 2.53
CA LEU A 54 -6.18 -7.93 2.31
C LEU A 54 -6.70 -7.17 1.11
N ASP A 55 -5.90 -6.32 0.50
CA ASP A 55 -6.38 -5.46 -0.58
C ASP A 55 -6.10 -6.11 -1.94
N ASN A 56 -7.15 -6.22 -2.74
CA ASN A 56 -7.05 -6.87 -4.04
C ASN A 56 -6.22 -6.10 -5.06
N ARG A 57 -6.03 -4.81 -4.84
CA ARG A 57 -5.26 -4.01 -5.78
C ARG A 57 -3.77 -4.27 -5.65
N LEU A 58 -3.35 -4.88 -4.55
CA LEU A 58 -1.93 -5.08 -4.27
C LEU A 58 -1.57 -6.54 -4.50
N VAL A 59 -0.45 -6.75 -5.17
CA VAL A 59 -0.03 -8.09 -5.59
C VAL A 59 1.38 -8.36 -5.10
N TYR A 60 1.55 -9.51 -4.46
CA TYR A 60 2.87 -9.93 -3.99
C TYR A 60 3.69 -10.45 -5.17
N GLN A 61 4.88 -9.91 -5.34
CA GLN A 61 5.72 -10.25 -6.47
C GLN A 61 6.75 -11.34 -6.13
N GLY A 62 6.81 -11.74 -4.88
CA GLY A 62 7.82 -12.69 -4.43
C GLY A 62 9.01 -11.98 -3.79
N GLU A 63 9.74 -12.72 -2.96
CA GLU A 63 10.95 -12.22 -2.32
C GLU A 63 10.74 -10.94 -1.51
N GLY A 64 9.51 -10.74 -1.04
CA GLY A 64 9.20 -9.59 -0.20
C GLY A 64 8.77 -8.35 -0.93
N PHE A 65 8.63 -8.40 -2.25
CA PHE A 65 8.27 -7.22 -3.03
C PHE A 65 6.78 -7.18 -3.35
N TRP A 66 6.22 -5.98 -3.34
CA TRP A 66 4.82 -5.75 -3.63
C TRP A 66 4.65 -4.73 -4.73
N TYR A 67 3.58 -4.89 -5.49
CA TYR A 67 3.24 -3.96 -6.54
C TYR A 67 1.71 -3.90 -6.64
N TYR A 68 1.20 -3.07 -7.51
CA TYR A 68 -0.24 -2.99 -7.70
C TYR A 68 -0.62 -3.62 -9.05
N ASP A 69 -1.88 -4.03 -9.13
CA ASP A 69 -2.39 -4.68 -10.34
C ASP A 69 -3.14 -3.65 -11.18
N THR A 70 -2.52 -3.21 -12.26
CA THR A 70 -3.11 -2.19 -13.12
C THR A 70 -4.41 -2.66 -13.76
N SER A 71 -4.51 -3.93 -14.06
CA SER A 71 -5.74 -4.47 -14.65
C SER A 71 -6.92 -4.26 -13.73
N ARG A 72 -6.75 -4.53 -12.45
CA ARG A 72 -7.83 -4.38 -11.49
C ARG A 72 -8.17 -2.92 -11.28
N MET A 73 -7.17 -2.07 -11.29
CA MET A 73 -7.41 -0.65 -11.09
C MET A 73 -8.12 -0.05 -12.29
N GLN A 74 -7.84 -0.54 -13.48
CA GLN A 74 -8.50 -0.02 -14.68
C GLN A 74 -9.98 -0.35 -14.72
N LEU A 75 -10.40 -1.37 -14.02
CA LEU A 75 -11.81 -1.72 -13.98
C LEU A 75 -12.64 -0.63 -13.34
N GLU A 76 -12.00 0.28 -12.64
CA GLU A 76 -12.70 1.37 -11.98
C GLU A 76 -13.05 2.49 -12.93
N HIS A 77 -12.53 2.45 -14.12
CA HIS A 77 -12.70 3.55 -15.06
C HIS A 77 -13.80 3.28 -16.03
N LYS A 78 -14.94 3.23 -15.62
CA LYS A 78 -16.02 2.97 -16.57
C LYS A 78 -16.86 4.16 -16.83
#